data_d18d0ab7c4afd638407518bf37919edd
#
_entry.id   d18d0ab7c4afd638407518bf37919edd
#
_cell.length_a   1.000
_cell.length_b   1.000
_cell.length_c   1.000
_cell.angle_alpha   90.00
_cell.angle_beta   90.00
_cell.angle_gamma   90.00
#
_symmetry.space_group_name_H-M   'P 1'
#
loop_
_entity.id
_entity.type
_entity.pdbx_description
1 polymer ?
#
loop_
_entity_poly.entity_id
_entity_poly.type
_entity_poly.pdbx_seq_one_letter_code
_entity_poly.pdbx_strand_id
1 'polypeptide(L)'
;MYKRQHKRGSSYISRFAWPSARWGSLPLEGGIEAAYRSDIENANDPKLELQKITTRLNKLRSPLRSAESFLIEEIIDPRHTRRVMCEFADLSAPLRKTGITNRTMRP
;
A
#
# COMPACT_ATOMS: atom_id res chain seq x y z
N MET A 1 -2.51 -4.14 -13.87
CA MET A 1 -3.90 -3.63 -13.86
C MET A 1 -4.69 -4.45 -12.83
N TYR A 2 -4.81 -3.96 -11.60
CA TYR A 2 -5.60 -4.65 -10.57
C TYR A 2 -7.08 -4.41 -10.86
N LYS A 3 -7.78 -5.44 -11.32
CA LYS A 3 -9.24 -5.41 -11.43
C LYS A 3 -9.83 -5.39 -10.01
N ARG A 4 -10.41 -4.28 -9.61
CA ARG A 4 -11.27 -4.17 -8.44
C ARG A 4 -12.46 -5.12 -8.64
N GLN A 5 -12.39 -6.34 -8.14
CA GLN A 5 -13.58 -7.16 -8.01
C GLN A 5 -14.38 -6.64 -6.81
N HIS A 6 -15.36 -5.80 -7.09
CA HIS A 6 -16.44 -5.53 -6.16
C HIS A 6 -17.24 -6.82 -5.99
N LYS A 7 -16.92 -7.61 -5.00
CA LYS A 7 -17.81 -8.69 -4.59
C LYS A 7 -19.10 -8.05 -4.07
N ARG A 8 -20.23 -8.36 -4.70
CA ARG A 8 -21.57 -8.04 -4.18
C ARG A 8 -21.63 -8.43 -2.70
N GLY A 9 -21.91 -7.45 -1.82
CA GLY A 9 -21.99 -7.63 -0.38
C GLY A 9 -20.78 -7.12 0.39
N SER A 10 -19.81 -6.45 -0.22
CA SER A 10 -18.80 -5.72 0.53
C SER A 10 -19.36 -4.37 0.93
N SER A 11 -19.78 -4.31 2.12
CA SER A 11 -19.91 -3.18 2.98
C SER A 11 -18.75 -2.20 2.83
N TYR A 12 -18.94 -1.05 3.36
CA TYR A 12 -18.04 0.10 3.41
C TYR A 12 -16.56 -0.29 3.68
N ILE A 13 -15.64 0.21 2.88
CA ILE A 13 -14.19 0.04 3.03
C ILE A 13 -13.54 1.42 2.90
N SER A 14 -12.77 1.81 3.90
CA SER A 14 -11.93 3.00 3.86
C SER A 14 -10.46 2.62 3.94
N ARG A 15 -9.63 3.31 3.19
CA ARG A 15 -8.19 3.11 3.15
C ARG A 15 -7.50 4.44 3.38
N PHE A 16 -6.65 4.45 4.39
CA PHE A 16 -5.89 5.61 4.78
C PHE A 16 -4.40 5.28 4.75
N ALA A 17 -3.58 6.29 4.55
CA ALA A 17 -2.14 6.15 4.62
C ALA A 17 -1.54 7.23 5.52
N TRP A 18 -0.42 6.92 6.13
CA TRP A 18 0.42 7.93 6.74
C TRP A 18 1.38 8.52 5.69
N PRO A 19 1.85 9.77 5.86
CA PRO A 19 2.82 10.37 4.94
C PRO A 19 4.12 9.55 4.81
N SER A 20 4.50 8.84 5.88
CA SER A 20 5.66 7.96 5.91
C SER A 20 5.43 6.58 5.31
N ALA A 21 4.21 6.25 4.92
CA ALA A 21 3.89 4.95 4.34
C ALA A 21 4.72 4.68 3.07
N ARG A 22 5.15 3.44 2.94
CA ARG A 22 5.85 2.94 1.75
C ARG A 22 5.31 1.56 1.44
N TRP A 23 4.89 1.37 0.21
CA TRP A 23 4.42 0.07 -0.24
C TRP A 23 5.00 -0.33 -1.59
N GLY A 24 5.04 -1.61 -1.80
CA GLY A 24 5.58 -2.25 -2.98
C GLY A 24 5.74 -3.73 -2.70
N SER A 25 5.80 -4.52 -3.74
CA SER A 25 5.93 -5.96 -3.64
C SER A 25 7.38 -6.42 -3.39
N LEU A 26 8.35 -5.56 -3.67
CA LEU A 26 9.77 -5.88 -3.58
C LEU A 26 10.39 -5.19 -2.35
N PRO A 27 11.00 -5.92 -1.41
CA PRO A 27 11.87 -5.34 -0.41
C PRO A 27 13.02 -4.61 -1.09
N LEU A 28 13.28 -3.34 -0.73
CA LEU A 28 14.37 -2.59 -1.38
C LEU A 28 15.74 -3.11 -0.94
N GLU A 29 15.86 -3.52 0.32
CA GLU A 29 17.10 -4.09 0.86
C GLU A 29 17.27 -5.53 0.36
N GLY A 30 18.29 -5.78 -0.44
CA GLY A 30 18.61 -7.07 -1.03
C GLY A 30 17.72 -7.51 -2.21
N GLY A 31 16.48 -7.05 -2.27
CA GLY A 31 15.55 -7.43 -3.34
C GLY A 31 15.87 -6.77 -4.68
N ILE A 32 16.39 -5.54 -4.67
CA ILE A 32 16.79 -4.82 -5.88
C ILE A 32 17.98 -5.50 -6.55
N GLU A 33 18.99 -5.86 -5.77
CA GLU A 33 20.19 -6.52 -6.28
C GLU A 33 19.87 -7.86 -6.94
N ALA A 34 18.92 -8.60 -6.37
CA ALA A 34 18.47 -9.86 -6.95
C ALA A 34 17.65 -9.65 -8.24
N ALA A 35 16.70 -8.71 -8.22
CA ALA A 35 15.77 -8.49 -9.33
C ALA A 35 16.42 -7.79 -10.53
N TYR A 36 17.42 -6.94 -10.30
CA TYR A 36 18.10 -6.13 -11.32
C TYR A 36 19.58 -6.50 -11.48
N ARG A 37 19.94 -7.75 -11.12
CA ARG A 37 21.32 -8.22 -11.14
C ARG A 37 21.99 -7.98 -12.49
N SER A 38 21.36 -8.38 -13.59
CA SER A 38 21.94 -8.23 -14.93
C SER A 38 22.14 -6.77 -15.32
N ASP A 39 21.23 -5.89 -14.95
CA ASP A 39 21.32 -4.47 -15.27
C ASP A 39 22.47 -3.82 -14.47
N ILE A 40 22.64 -4.22 -13.22
CA ILE A 40 23.69 -3.72 -12.35
C ILE A 40 25.06 -4.24 -12.79
N GLU A 41 25.18 -5.54 -13.09
CA GLU A 41 26.45 -6.18 -13.51
C GLU A 41 26.94 -5.67 -14.88
N ASN A 42 26.02 -5.34 -15.79
CA ASN A 42 26.36 -4.81 -17.13
C ASN A 42 26.56 -3.29 -17.16
N ALA A 43 26.35 -2.58 -16.06
CA ALA A 43 26.54 -1.14 -16.01
C ALA A 43 28.02 -0.76 -15.86
N ASN A 44 28.41 0.37 -16.46
CA ASN A 44 29.76 0.91 -16.31
C ASN A 44 30.12 1.24 -14.86
N ASP A 45 29.14 1.65 -14.05
CA ASP A 45 29.24 1.86 -12.61
C ASP A 45 28.07 1.17 -11.90
N PRO A 46 28.27 -0.04 -11.36
CA PRO A 46 27.25 -0.79 -10.67
C PRO A 46 26.63 -0.07 -9.45
N LYS A 47 27.45 0.70 -8.72
CA LYS A 47 26.96 1.44 -7.54
C LYS A 47 26.03 2.58 -7.92
N LEU A 48 26.39 3.31 -8.96
CA LEU A 48 25.57 4.40 -9.47
C LEU A 48 24.25 3.88 -10.04
N GLU A 49 24.30 2.76 -10.76
CA GLU A 49 23.09 2.15 -11.31
C GLU A 49 22.15 1.64 -10.23
N LEU A 50 22.68 0.99 -9.20
CA LEU A 50 21.91 0.58 -8.02
C LEU A 50 21.22 1.77 -7.33
N GLN A 51 21.93 2.90 -7.18
CA GLN A 51 21.36 4.11 -6.62
C GLN A 51 20.23 4.70 -7.47
N LYS A 52 20.37 4.72 -8.79
CA LYS A 52 19.33 5.18 -9.72
C LYS A 52 18.07 4.31 -9.62
N ILE A 53 18.23 2.99 -9.64
CA ILE A 53 17.13 2.04 -9.51
C ILE A 53 16.44 2.21 -8.18
N THR A 54 17.18 2.29 -7.09
CA THR A 54 16.67 2.51 -5.73
C THR A 54 15.87 3.80 -5.64
N THR A 55 16.41 4.90 -6.17
CA THR A 55 15.73 6.21 -6.17
C THR A 55 14.44 6.17 -6.98
N ARG A 56 14.46 5.54 -8.15
CA ARG A 56 13.28 5.36 -8.99
C ARG A 56 12.19 4.57 -8.28
N LEU A 57 12.55 3.43 -7.68
CA LEU A 57 11.60 2.57 -6.96
C LEU A 57 11.05 3.25 -5.71
N ASN A 58 11.86 4.00 -4.98
CA ASN A 58 11.40 4.77 -3.82
C ASN A 58 10.33 5.82 -4.19
N LYS A 59 10.49 6.50 -5.33
CA LYS A 59 9.47 7.43 -5.84
C LYS A 59 8.14 6.72 -6.12
N LEU A 60 8.19 5.49 -6.63
CA LEU A 60 6.99 4.71 -6.94
C LEU A 60 6.24 4.24 -5.68
N ARG A 61 6.91 4.17 -4.53
CA ARG A 61 6.35 3.71 -3.25
C ARG A 61 5.64 4.80 -2.45
N SER A 62 5.59 6.01 -2.96
CA SER A 62 4.99 7.14 -2.25
C SER A 62 3.47 6.97 -2.07
N PRO A 63 2.91 7.27 -0.89
CA PRO A 63 1.48 7.27 -0.66
C PRO A 63 0.76 8.34 -1.50
N LEU A 64 1.44 9.42 -1.88
CA LEU A 64 0.89 10.46 -2.74
C LEU A 64 0.43 9.89 -4.09
N ARG A 65 1.23 9.04 -4.72
CA ARG A 65 0.83 8.38 -5.97
C ARG A 65 -0.42 7.52 -5.83
N SER A 66 -0.56 6.88 -4.69
CA SER A 66 -1.75 6.06 -4.42
C SER A 66 -2.97 6.92 -4.17
N ALA A 67 -2.80 8.10 -3.56
CA ALA A 67 -3.87 9.09 -3.39
C ALA A 67 -4.28 9.69 -4.75
N GLU A 68 -3.32 10.12 -5.57
CA GLU A 68 -3.58 10.63 -6.93
C GLU A 68 -4.31 9.62 -7.82
N SER A 69 -4.07 8.33 -7.60
CA SER A 69 -4.73 7.23 -8.31
C SER A 69 -6.03 6.76 -7.64
N PHE A 70 -6.52 7.46 -6.63
CA PHE A 70 -7.73 7.10 -5.85
C PHE A 70 -7.68 5.67 -5.28
N LEU A 71 -6.49 5.18 -4.97
CA LEU A 71 -6.29 3.87 -4.33
C LEU A 71 -6.44 3.92 -2.81
N ILE A 72 -6.30 5.10 -2.23
CA ILE A 72 -6.57 5.43 -0.84
C ILE A 72 -7.46 6.68 -0.79
N GLU A 73 -8.26 6.80 0.24
CA GLU A 73 -9.22 7.89 0.42
C GLU A 73 -8.52 9.15 0.93
N GLU A 74 -7.56 9.00 1.86
CA GLU A 74 -6.88 10.15 2.47
C GLU A 74 -5.49 9.78 3.01
N ILE A 75 -4.59 10.78 3.03
CA ILE A 75 -3.31 10.70 3.75
C ILE A 75 -3.50 11.46 5.07
N ILE A 76 -3.45 10.73 6.18
CA ILE A 76 -3.75 11.25 7.52
C ILE A 76 -2.49 11.40 8.36
N ASP A 77 -2.52 12.36 9.29
CA ASP A 77 -1.55 12.42 10.37
C ASP A 77 -1.70 11.18 11.26
N PRO A 78 -0.61 10.47 11.62
CA PRO A 78 -0.65 9.32 12.50
C PRO A 78 -1.42 9.55 13.81
N ARG A 79 -1.39 10.77 14.36
CA ARG A 79 -2.12 11.17 15.57
C ARG A 79 -3.65 11.07 15.41
N HIS A 80 -4.14 11.19 14.19
CA HIS A 80 -5.57 11.12 13.88
C HIS A 80 -6.06 9.69 13.62
N THR A 81 -5.19 8.70 13.59
CA THR A 81 -5.54 7.30 13.26
C THR A 81 -6.70 6.79 14.12
N ARG A 82 -6.63 7.01 15.45
CA ARG A 82 -7.70 6.56 16.35
C ARG A 82 -9.04 7.21 16.02
N ARG A 83 -9.06 8.52 15.78
CA ARG A 83 -10.29 9.25 15.44
C ARG A 83 -10.91 8.68 14.18
N VAL A 84 -10.14 8.52 13.14
CA VAL A 84 -10.60 7.97 11.84
C VAL A 84 -11.13 6.54 12.00
N MET A 85 -10.48 5.72 12.83
CA MET A 85 -10.97 4.36 13.13
C MET A 85 -12.30 4.37 13.88
N CYS A 86 -12.49 5.29 14.82
CA CYS A 86 -13.76 5.44 15.53
C CYS A 86 -14.87 5.89 14.58
N GLU A 87 -14.62 6.91 13.77
CA GLU A 87 -15.56 7.40 12.75
C GLU A 87 -15.95 6.26 11.77
N PHE A 88 -14.99 5.48 11.32
CA PHE A 88 -15.28 4.31 10.48
C PHE A 88 -16.13 3.26 11.22
N ALA A 89 -15.84 3.01 12.49
CA ALA A 89 -16.61 2.06 13.31
C ALA A 89 -18.06 2.51 13.46
N ASP A 90 -18.31 3.80 13.68
CA ASP A 90 -19.64 4.37 13.80
C ASP A 90 -20.41 4.32 12.48
N LEU A 91 -19.78 4.74 11.39
CA LEU A 91 -20.38 4.68 10.04
C LEU A 91 -20.69 3.25 9.59
N SER A 92 -19.88 2.28 9.98
CA SER A 92 -20.09 0.88 9.64
C SER A 92 -21.05 0.14 10.58
N ALA A 93 -21.40 0.73 11.72
CA ALA A 93 -22.24 0.09 12.73
C ALA A 93 -23.59 -0.44 12.19
N PRO A 94 -24.34 0.32 11.36
CA PRO A 94 -25.59 -0.17 10.78
C PRO A 94 -25.42 -1.37 9.84
N LEU A 95 -24.21 -1.57 9.31
CA LEU A 95 -23.89 -2.63 8.36
C LEU A 95 -23.40 -3.91 9.05
N ARG A 96 -23.18 -3.86 10.36
CA ARG A 96 -22.73 -5.04 11.13
C ARG A 96 -23.86 -6.04 11.24
N LYS A 97 -23.60 -7.23 10.75
CA LYS A 97 -24.49 -8.38 10.92
C LYS A 97 -23.93 -9.26 12.03
N THR A 98 -24.81 -9.67 12.96
CA THR A 98 -24.49 -10.73 13.91
C THR A 98 -24.48 -12.06 13.19
N GLY A 99 -23.47 -12.88 13.41
CA GLY A 99 -23.35 -14.21 12.82
C GLY A 99 -21.94 -14.57 12.35
N ILE A 100 -21.81 -15.80 11.88
CA ILE A 100 -20.56 -16.31 11.35
C ILE A 100 -20.23 -15.58 10.03
N THR A 101 -19.07 -14.98 9.95
CA THR A 101 -18.61 -14.37 8.71
C THR A 101 -17.87 -15.40 7.86
N ASN A 102 -18.11 -15.38 6.55
CA ASN A 102 -17.33 -16.20 5.61
C ASN A 102 -15.88 -15.68 5.38
N ARG A 103 -15.45 -14.73 6.21
CA ARG A 103 -14.08 -14.22 6.17
C ARG A 103 -13.28 -14.95 7.24
N THR A 104 -12.50 -15.92 6.81
CA THR A 104 -11.47 -16.50 7.66
C THR A 104 -10.29 -15.53 7.72
N MET A 105 -9.87 -15.16 8.93
CA MET A 105 -8.55 -14.58 9.10
C MET A 105 -7.53 -15.67 8.72
N ARG A 106 -6.78 -15.42 7.67
CA ARG A 106 -5.58 -16.22 7.43
C ARG A 106 -4.48 -15.70 8.34
N PRO A 107 -3.78 -16.57 9.07
CA PRO A 107 -2.61 -16.19 9.85
C PRO A 107 -1.51 -15.63 8.95
#